data_df2748b275103dfafb1434f4487e6a06
#
_entry.id   df2748b275103dfafb1434f4487e6a06
#
_cell.length_a   1.000
_cell.length_b   1.000
_cell.length_c   1.000
_cell.angle_alpha   90.00
_cell.angle_beta   90.00
_cell.angle_gamma   90.00
#
_symmetry.space_group_name_H-M   'P 1'
#
loop_
_entity.id
_entity.type
_entity.pdbx_description
1 polymer ?
#
loop_
_entity_poly.entity_id
_entity_poly.type
_entity_poly.pdbx_seq_one_letter_code
_entity_poly.pdbx_strand_id
1 'polypeptide(L)'
;MKKHTPPGHFFSSCMLPLFLLWFTACEKIEPHKIENLNENRIGVIGHGGMGIQSYSNQLPHNSFSSVVQTIEKLNADGVEVDVQLSRDGVLILYHSKLLESSTDCFSCVHESYAEDLIKCRYRNDFYANVFTNEKVTTLEKVVKRFSDRSIKPLLFLDLKTFLPCETDLLYEDYRQNMVDALLVLIEKYQAEDWIIIESWDLELLKMIRENNSSLKLKISTGKTESILEAHEHGFYGIVMEYREITREEVGLAHSLGVKVSLYSPKSRRGIRKAIEKNPDFIQTDNVILLQQFLN
;
A
#
# COMPACT_ATOMS: atom_id res chain seq x y z
N MET A 1 11.88 1.18 -96.58
CA MET A 1 11.53 -0.09 -95.90
C MET A 1 11.60 0.12 -94.41
N LYS A 2 10.45 0.30 -93.79
CA LYS A 2 10.37 0.49 -92.28
C LYS A 2 9.84 -0.80 -91.68
N LYS A 3 10.63 -1.38 -90.79
CA LYS A 3 10.23 -2.56 -90.02
C LYS A 3 9.46 -2.12 -88.79
N HIS A 4 8.22 -2.61 -88.61
CA HIS A 4 7.43 -2.49 -87.43
C HIS A 4 7.82 -3.54 -86.40
N THR A 5 8.08 -3.14 -85.18
CA THR A 5 8.15 -4.00 -83.95
C THR A 5 6.85 -3.85 -83.16
N PRO A 6 6.29 -4.96 -82.64
CA PRO A 6 5.08 -4.90 -81.85
C PRO A 6 5.34 -4.50 -80.34
N PRO A 7 4.36 -3.98 -79.61
CA PRO A 7 4.54 -3.54 -78.22
C PRO A 7 4.48 -4.69 -77.23
N GLY A 8 5.45 -4.68 -76.33
CA GLY A 8 5.53 -5.64 -75.20
C GLY A 8 4.48 -5.34 -74.12
N HIS A 9 3.80 -6.39 -73.69
CA HIS A 9 2.89 -6.35 -72.53
C HIS A 9 3.69 -6.31 -71.24
N PHE A 10 3.53 -5.20 -70.46
CA PHE A 10 3.97 -5.11 -69.08
C PHE A 10 2.93 -5.80 -68.18
N PHE A 11 3.27 -6.96 -67.61
CA PHE A 11 2.55 -7.55 -66.48
C PHE A 11 2.96 -6.81 -65.21
N SER A 12 2.06 -5.99 -64.71
CA SER A 12 2.20 -5.37 -63.38
C SER A 12 1.83 -6.41 -62.32
N SER A 13 2.85 -6.98 -61.65
CA SER A 13 2.67 -7.84 -60.49
C SER A 13 2.33 -6.98 -59.30
N CYS A 14 1.05 -6.94 -58.94
CA CYS A 14 0.59 -6.37 -57.65
C CYS A 14 1.02 -7.30 -56.51
N MET A 15 2.13 -6.97 -55.85
CA MET A 15 2.48 -7.57 -54.57
C MET A 15 1.60 -6.96 -53.47
N LEU A 16 0.62 -7.71 -52.99
CA LEU A 16 -0.10 -7.40 -51.77
C LEU A 16 0.85 -7.64 -50.57
N PRO A 17 1.08 -6.66 -49.70
CA PRO A 17 1.80 -6.91 -48.45
C PRO A 17 0.93 -7.75 -47.53
N LEU A 18 1.37 -8.95 -47.22
CA LEU A 18 0.80 -9.79 -46.19
C LEU A 18 1.06 -9.10 -44.83
N PHE A 19 0.08 -8.37 -44.28
CA PHE A 19 0.12 -7.93 -42.90
C PHE A 19 -0.04 -9.15 -42.00
N LEU A 20 1.07 -9.68 -41.52
CA LEU A 20 1.11 -10.60 -40.38
C LEU A 20 0.63 -9.83 -39.15
N LEU A 21 -0.66 -9.96 -38.83
CA LEU A 21 -1.20 -9.64 -37.53
C LEU A 21 -0.54 -10.55 -36.50
N TRP A 22 0.48 -10.04 -35.85
CA TRP A 22 0.98 -10.61 -34.62
C TRP A 22 -0.11 -10.43 -33.57
N PHE A 23 -0.98 -11.42 -33.41
CA PHE A 23 -1.74 -11.59 -32.20
C PHE A 23 -0.73 -11.84 -31.09
N THR A 24 -0.42 -10.79 -30.32
CA THR A 24 0.17 -10.99 -29.00
C THR A 24 -0.87 -11.77 -28.20
N ALA A 25 -0.70 -13.09 -28.15
CA ALA A 25 -1.45 -13.93 -27.25
C ALA A 25 -1.30 -13.30 -25.86
N CYS A 26 -2.39 -12.84 -25.28
CA CYS A 26 -2.45 -12.61 -23.83
C CYS A 26 -2.09 -13.97 -23.22
N GLU A 27 -0.86 -14.14 -22.77
CA GLU A 27 -0.46 -15.27 -21.96
C GLU A 27 -1.38 -15.25 -20.75
N LYS A 28 -2.41 -16.07 -20.78
CA LYS A 28 -3.19 -16.37 -19.57
C LYS A 28 -2.17 -16.95 -18.60
N ILE A 29 -1.93 -16.25 -17.51
CA ILE A 29 -1.20 -16.81 -16.40
C ILE A 29 -2.00 -18.05 -16.02
N GLU A 30 -1.39 -19.25 -16.15
CA GLU A 30 -1.92 -20.43 -15.50
C GLU A 30 -2.20 -20.02 -14.06
N PRO A 31 -3.41 -20.27 -13.52
CA PRO A 31 -3.73 -19.85 -12.18
C PRO A 31 -2.74 -20.54 -11.24
N HIS A 32 -1.70 -19.81 -10.83
CA HIS A 32 -0.80 -20.32 -9.81
C HIS A 32 -1.66 -20.62 -8.60
N LYS A 33 -1.66 -21.88 -8.19
CA LYS A 33 -2.35 -22.30 -6.99
C LYS A 33 -1.80 -21.48 -5.83
N ILE A 34 -2.61 -20.59 -5.29
CA ILE A 34 -2.25 -19.80 -4.13
C ILE A 34 -2.36 -20.71 -2.91
N GLU A 35 -1.27 -20.89 -2.20
CA GLU A 35 -1.17 -21.70 -0.98
C GLU A 35 -0.54 -20.86 0.12
N ASN A 36 -1.33 -20.01 0.76
CA ASN A 36 -0.87 -19.06 1.76
C ASN A 36 -1.69 -19.16 3.06
N LEU A 37 -1.32 -18.39 4.07
CA LEU A 37 -1.99 -18.37 5.37
C LEU A 37 -3.24 -17.48 5.41
N ASN A 38 -3.63 -16.88 4.28
CA ASN A 38 -4.82 -16.06 4.14
C ASN A 38 -5.91 -16.80 3.35
N GLU A 39 -6.26 -18.02 3.80
CA GLU A 39 -7.32 -18.87 3.20
C GLU A 39 -7.06 -19.15 1.70
N ASN A 40 -5.80 -19.29 1.32
CA ASN A 40 -5.36 -19.48 -0.07
C ASN A 40 -5.82 -18.33 -1.01
N ARG A 41 -5.88 -17.11 -0.50
CA ARG A 41 -6.26 -15.91 -1.23
C ARG A 41 -5.29 -14.77 -0.96
N ILE A 42 -4.91 -14.03 -1.99
CA ILE A 42 -4.12 -12.81 -1.82
C ILE A 42 -5.07 -11.65 -1.53
N GLY A 43 -4.93 -11.03 -0.36
CA GLY A 43 -5.66 -9.82 -0.01
C GLY A 43 -5.17 -8.61 -0.81
N VAL A 44 -6.09 -7.89 -1.43
CA VAL A 44 -5.82 -6.68 -2.22
C VAL A 44 -5.87 -5.47 -1.31
N ILE A 45 -4.72 -4.87 -1.04
CA ILE A 45 -4.58 -3.71 -0.15
C ILE A 45 -4.09 -2.51 -0.96
N GLY A 46 -4.80 -1.38 -0.88
CA GLY A 46 -4.33 -0.15 -1.50
C GLY A 46 -3.25 0.52 -0.66
N HIS A 47 -2.08 0.79 -1.23
CA HIS A 47 -0.91 1.38 -0.56
C HIS A 47 -1.08 2.90 -0.43
N GLY A 48 -1.13 3.44 0.76
CA GLY A 48 -1.49 4.85 1.03
C GLY A 48 -2.90 5.21 0.53
N GLY A 49 -3.81 4.25 0.40
CA GLY A 49 -5.09 4.39 -0.27
C GLY A 49 -5.05 3.90 -1.72
N MET A 50 -5.23 4.77 -2.71
CA MET A 50 -5.23 4.41 -4.14
C MET A 50 -3.83 4.10 -4.70
N GLY A 51 -2.77 4.26 -3.92
CA GLY A 51 -1.36 4.08 -4.29
C GLY A 51 -0.54 5.36 -4.14
N ILE A 52 0.73 5.22 -3.78
CA ILE A 52 1.63 6.35 -3.50
C ILE A 52 2.22 6.95 -4.79
N GLN A 53 2.56 6.11 -5.76
CA GLN A 53 3.35 6.50 -6.95
C GLN A 53 2.69 6.05 -8.26
N SER A 54 1.39 6.25 -8.43
CA SER A 54 0.70 5.89 -9.66
C SER A 54 0.20 7.13 -10.40
N TYR A 55 0.52 7.25 -11.69
CA TYR A 55 -0.01 8.29 -12.57
C TYR A 55 -1.54 8.22 -12.77
N SER A 56 -2.15 7.09 -12.42
CA SER A 56 -3.61 6.91 -12.46
C SER A 56 -4.31 7.40 -11.18
N ASN A 57 -3.57 7.73 -10.13
CA ASN A 57 -4.14 8.17 -8.87
C ASN A 57 -4.46 9.65 -8.92
N GLN A 58 -5.73 9.95 -8.75
CA GLN A 58 -6.25 11.31 -8.76
C GLN A 58 -6.27 11.97 -7.37
N LEU A 59 -5.94 11.21 -6.33
CA LEU A 59 -6.01 11.65 -4.94
C LEU A 59 -4.67 11.46 -4.24
N PRO A 60 -4.29 12.37 -3.35
CA PRO A 60 -3.08 12.21 -2.53
C PRO A 60 -3.18 10.94 -1.68
N HIS A 61 -2.07 10.22 -1.56
CA HIS A 61 -1.96 9.12 -0.60
C HIS A 61 -2.22 9.63 0.82
N ASN A 62 -2.73 8.77 1.69
CA ASN A 62 -3.13 9.11 3.06
C ASN A 62 -4.25 10.17 3.17
N SER A 63 -4.83 10.65 2.07
CA SER A 63 -6.00 11.50 2.15
C SER A 63 -7.27 10.70 2.45
N PHE A 64 -8.23 11.33 3.12
CA PHE A 64 -9.51 10.68 3.43
C PHE A 64 -10.22 10.15 2.19
N SER A 65 -10.26 10.93 1.12
CA SER A 65 -10.91 10.51 -0.12
C SER A 65 -10.19 9.36 -0.82
N SER A 66 -8.84 9.32 -0.77
CA SER A 66 -8.06 8.20 -1.32
C SER A 66 -8.42 6.88 -0.61
N VAL A 67 -8.44 6.89 0.71
CA VAL A 67 -8.82 5.73 1.53
C VAL A 67 -10.26 5.28 1.23
N VAL A 68 -11.22 6.21 1.28
CA VAL A 68 -12.64 5.89 1.06
C VAL A 68 -12.88 5.35 -0.35
N GLN A 69 -12.28 5.95 -1.39
CA GLN A 69 -12.46 5.48 -2.75
C GLN A 69 -11.83 4.10 -2.98
N THR A 70 -10.70 3.81 -2.38
CA THR A 70 -10.07 2.48 -2.44
C THR A 70 -11.01 1.38 -1.96
N ILE A 71 -11.70 1.63 -0.85
CA ILE A 71 -12.64 0.65 -0.28
C ILE A 71 -14.00 0.67 -1.00
N GLU A 72 -14.59 1.86 -1.19
CA GLU A 72 -15.99 1.97 -1.61
C GLU A 72 -16.20 1.96 -3.13
N LYS A 73 -15.19 2.34 -3.91
CA LYS A 73 -15.26 2.40 -5.37
C LYS A 73 -14.44 1.30 -6.04
N LEU A 74 -13.25 1.03 -5.52
CA LEU A 74 -12.39 0.01 -6.10
C LEU A 74 -12.62 -1.36 -5.46
N ASN A 75 -13.40 -1.46 -4.37
CA ASN A 75 -13.69 -2.70 -3.65
C ASN A 75 -12.42 -3.50 -3.27
N ALA A 76 -11.38 -2.80 -2.82
CA ALA A 76 -10.22 -3.45 -2.24
C ALA A 76 -10.59 -4.14 -0.92
N ASP A 77 -9.88 -5.20 -0.55
CA ASP A 77 -10.08 -5.88 0.74
C ASP A 77 -9.70 -4.99 1.93
N GLY A 78 -8.79 -4.05 1.69
CA GLY A 78 -8.31 -3.12 2.69
C GLY A 78 -7.47 -2.00 2.11
N VAL A 79 -6.91 -1.22 3.02
CA VAL A 79 -6.02 -0.10 2.70
C VAL A 79 -4.91 -0.02 3.75
N GLU A 80 -3.72 0.29 3.29
CA GLU A 80 -2.61 0.66 4.16
C GLU A 80 -2.53 2.19 4.24
N VAL A 81 -2.16 2.72 5.39
CA VAL A 81 -1.96 4.15 5.65
C VAL A 81 -0.83 4.40 6.62
N ASP A 82 -0.05 5.44 6.37
CA ASP A 82 1.02 5.91 7.26
C ASP A 82 0.46 6.75 8.39
N VAL A 83 0.85 6.43 9.62
CA VAL A 83 0.34 7.09 10.84
C VAL A 83 1.49 7.74 11.61
N GLN A 84 1.32 9.02 11.94
CA GLN A 84 2.19 9.78 12.82
C GLN A 84 1.38 10.38 13.97
N LEU A 85 2.03 10.73 15.07
CA LEU A 85 1.40 11.35 16.22
C LEU A 85 1.66 12.87 16.22
N SER A 86 0.61 13.66 16.37
CA SER A 86 0.70 15.12 16.54
C SER A 86 1.20 15.48 17.94
N ARG A 87 1.57 16.76 18.14
CA ARG A 87 2.02 17.29 19.42
C ARG A 87 1.00 17.10 20.55
N ASP A 88 -0.27 17.13 20.25
CA ASP A 88 -1.39 16.95 21.19
C ASP A 88 -1.94 15.52 21.22
N GLY A 89 -1.17 14.53 20.72
CA GLY A 89 -1.48 13.11 20.86
C GLY A 89 -2.58 12.59 19.91
N VAL A 90 -2.82 13.26 18.78
CA VAL A 90 -3.79 12.81 17.77
C VAL A 90 -3.08 12.03 16.66
N LEU A 91 -3.61 10.87 16.29
CA LEU A 91 -3.09 10.04 15.19
C LEU A 91 -3.46 10.66 13.84
N ILE A 92 -2.44 11.06 13.07
CA ILE A 92 -2.53 11.80 11.80
C ILE A 92 -2.09 10.89 10.66
N LEU A 93 -2.82 10.89 9.55
CA LEU A 93 -2.41 10.17 8.34
C LEU A 93 -1.48 11.06 7.50
N TYR A 94 -0.19 10.71 7.51
CA TYR A 94 0.82 11.44 6.74
C TYR A 94 2.10 10.62 6.56
N HIS A 95 2.63 10.53 5.32
CA HIS A 95 3.79 9.71 4.99
C HIS A 95 5.14 10.37 5.30
N SER A 96 5.31 11.62 4.89
CA SER A 96 6.63 12.25 4.84
C SER A 96 7.10 12.76 6.21
N LYS A 97 8.41 12.93 6.37
CA LYS A 97 9.01 13.47 7.60
C LYS A 97 8.64 14.93 7.83
N LEU A 98 8.60 15.74 6.76
CA LEU A 98 8.32 17.18 6.79
C LEU A 98 7.02 17.47 6.05
N LEU A 99 6.20 18.38 6.60
CA LEU A 99 4.91 18.76 6.02
C LEU A 99 5.05 19.40 4.64
N GLU A 100 6.07 20.21 4.44
CA GLU A 100 6.39 20.86 3.16
C GLU A 100 6.76 19.88 2.05
N SER A 101 7.01 18.62 2.35
CA SER A 101 7.27 17.59 1.32
C SER A 101 6.06 17.35 0.41
N SER A 102 4.83 17.48 0.91
CA SER A 102 3.62 17.22 0.12
C SER A 102 2.42 18.11 0.45
N THR A 103 2.58 19.07 1.39
CA THR A 103 1.51 20.02 1.74
C THR A 103 1.95 21.48 1.63
N ASP A 104 1.02 22.42 1.81
CA ASP A 104 1.26 23.85 1.89
C ASP A 104 1.68 24.32 3.31
N CYS A 105 1.82 23.39 4.26
CA CYS A 105 2.30 23.63 5.60
C CYS A 105 3.79 23.34 5.73
N PHE A 106 4.39 23.79 6.85
CA PHE A 106 5.79 23.62 7.19
C PHE A 106 5.92 23.01 8.58
N SER A 107 7.07 22.39 8.91
CA SER A 107 7.37 21.72 10.17
C SER A 107 7.11 20.19 10.12
N CYS A 108 7.05 19.57 11.26
CA CYS A 108 6.82 18.12 11.43
C CYS A 108 5.49 17.85 12.11
N VAL A 109 4.94 16.66 11.89
CA VAL A 109 3.67 16.27 12.51
C VAL A 109 3.76 16.32 14.05
N HIS A 110 4.84 15.77 14.64
CA HIS A 110 5.00 15.71 16.09
C HIS A 110 5.20 17.07 16.79
N GLU A 111 5.55 18.14 16.04
CA GLU A 111 5.68 19.52 16.55
C GLU A 111 4.42 20.36 16.31
N SER A 112 3.44 19.83 15.60
CA SER A 112 2.24 20.56 15.17
C SER A 112 0.99 20.03 15.88
N TYR A 113 0.05 20.94 16.22
CA TYR A 113 -1.25 20.56 16.76
C TYR A 113 -2.16 19.99 15.68
N ALA A 114 -2.99 19.03 16.04
CA ALA A 114 -3.89 18.36 15.10
C ALA A 114 -4.85 19.34 14.41
N GLU A 115 -5.33 20.36 15.11
CA GLU A 115 -6.23 21.37 14.57
C GLU A 115 -5.60 22.20 13.41
N ASP A 116 -4.27 22.35 13.40
CA ASP A 116 -3.54 23.01 12.32
C ASP A 116 -3.21 22.03 11.20
N LEU A 117 -2.82 20.81 11.54
CA LEU A 117 -2.52 19.75 10.57
C LEU A 117 -3.70 19.46 9.64
N ILE A 118 -4.92 19.39 10.15
CA ILE A 118 -6.12 19.13 9.32
C ILE A 118 -6.52 20.32 8.42
N LYS A 119 -5.87 21.47 8.55
CA LYS A 119 -6.00 22.61 7.63
C LYS A 119 -5.05 22.53 6.47
N CYS A 120 -3.90 21.82 6.63
CA CYS A 120 -2.87 21.67 5.62
C CYS A 120 -3.41 20.98 4.36
N ARG A 121 -3.21 21.60 3.21
CA ARG A 121 -3.67 21.08 1.92
C ARG A 121 -2.54 20.36 1.22
N TYR A 122 -2.84 19.19 0.64
CA TYR A 122 -1.88 18.51 -0.23
C TYR A 122 -1.58 19.37 -1.45
N ARG A 123 -0.27 19.50 -1.79
CA ARG A 123 0.17 20.17 -3.02
C ARG A 123 -0.06 19.29 -4.23
N ASN A 124 -0.35 19.94 -5.35
CA ASN A 124 -0.66 19.27 -6.62
C ASN A 124 0.63 19.01 -7.42
N ASP A 125 1.55 18.24 -6.91
CA ASP A 125 2.81 17.90 -7.58
C ASP A 125 2.63 16.93 -8.76
N PHE A 126 1.43 16.35 -8.91
CA PHE A 126 1.02 15.52 -10.02
C PHE A 126 -0.29 16.05 -10.65
N TYR A 127 -0.38 16.04 -11.97
CA TYR A 127 -1.45 16.60 -12.79
C TYR A 127 -2.89 16.25 -12.37
N ALA A 128 -3.08 15.20 -11.57
CA ALA A 128 -4.38 14.77 -11.12
C ALA A 128 -4.96 15.58 -9.95
N ASN A 129 -4.11 16.19 -9.12
CA ASN A 129 -4.53 16.94 -7.92
C ASN A 129 -5.04 18.37 -8.21
N VAL A 130 -4.98 18.83 -9.46
CA VAL A 130 -5.40 20.20 -9.83
C VAL A 130 -6.88 20.47 -9.48
N PHE A 131 -7.68 19.41 -9.34
CA PHE A 131 -9.11 19.52 -9.07
C PHE A 131 -9.51 19.05 -7.65
N THR A 132 -8.57 18.57 -6.84
CA THR A 132 -8.87 18.10 -5.49
C THR A 132 -8.39 19.10 -4.44
N ASN A 133 -9.20 19.33 -3.42
CA ASN A 133 -8.87 20.19 -2.29
C ASN A 133 -8.64 19.31 -1.03
N GLU A 134 -7.90 18.22 -1.21
CA GLU A 134 -7.63 17.26 -0.15
C GLU A 134 -6.71 17.86 0.91
N LYS A 135 -7.00 17.52 2.15
CA LYS A 135 -6.24 17.95 3.32
C LYS A 135 -5.72 16.75 4.09
N VAL A 136 -4.73 17.00 4.91
CA VAL A 136 -4.30 16.07 5.96
C VAL A 136 -5.51 15.68 6.82
N THR A 137 -5.57 14.42 7.24
CA THR A 137 -6.70 13.87 7.98
C THR A 137 -6.24 13.06 9.19
N THR A 138 -7.14 12.84 10.14
CA THR A 138 -6.88 12.00 11.32
C THR A 138 -7.23 10.54 11.01
N LEU A 139 -6.53 9.60 11.67
CA LEU A 139 -6.88 8.18 11.63
C LEU A 139 -8.30 7.95 12.15
N GLU A 140 -8.69 8.65 13.21
CA GLU A 140 -10.03 8.52 13.80
C GLU A 140 -11.15 8.77 12.78
N LYS A 141 -11.00 9.78 11.92
CA LYS A 141 -12.00 10.07 10.88
C LYS A 141 -12.18 8.89 9.90
N VAL A 142 -11.10 8.18 9.59
CA VAL A 142 -11.13 6.98 8.72
C VAL A 142 -11.76 5.80 9.46
N VAL A 143 -11.31 5.51 10.69
CA VAL A 143 -11.84 4.43 11.51
C VAL A 143 -13.35 4.60 11.73
N LYS A 144 -13.79 5.81 12.11
CA LYS A 144 -15.21 6.14 12.27
C LYS A 144 -16.03 5.93 10.99
N ARG A 145 -15.46 6.20 9.80
CA ARG A 145 -16.16 5.97 8.51
C ARG A 145 -16.54 4.52 8.30
N PHE A 146 -15.74 3.59 8.81
CA PHE A 146 -15.89 2.15 8.55
C PHE A 146 -16.39 1.35 9.76
N SER A 147 -16.40 1.92 10.97
CA SER A 147 -16.77 1.22 12.21
C SER A 147 -18.20 0.67 12.21
N ASP A 148 -19.14 1.34 11.55
CA ASP A 148 -20.54 0.96 11.54
C ASP A 148 -20.92 0.00 10.39
N ARG A 149 -19.94 -0.39 9.54
CA ARG A 149 -20.20 -1.33 8.43
C ARG A 149 -20.35 -2.75 8.95
N SER A 150 -21.26 -3.52 8.36
CA SER A 150 -21.42 -4.96 8.66
C SER A 150 -20.18 -5.77 8.26
N ILE A 151 -19.56 -5.42 7.12
CA ILE A 151 -18.28 -5.96 6.67
C ILE A 151 -17.28 -4.82 6.71
N LYS A 152 -16.32 -4.90 7.61
CA LYS A 152 -15.27 -3.90 7.80
C LYS A 152 -14.10 -4.20 6.86
N PRO A 153 -13.54 -3.18 6.18
CA PRO A 153 -12.29 -3.35 5.42
C PRO A 153 -11.12 -3.55 6.37
N LEU A 154 -10.06 -4.20 5.91
CA LEU A 154 -8.81 -4.25 6.67
C LEU A 154 -8.11 -2.89 6.61
N LEU A 155 -7.72 -2.35 7.76
CA LEU A 155 -6.86 -1.16 7.86
C LEU A 155 -5.47 -1.60 8.33
N PHE A 156 -4.48 -1.42 7.47
CA PHE A 156 -3.07 -1.61 7.80
C PHE A 156 -2.49 -0.25 8.19
N LEU A 157 -2.00 -0.15 9.41
CA LEU A 157 -1.48 1.09 9.99
C LEU A 157 0.03 1.01 10.08
N ASP A 158 0.76 1.68 9.18
CA ASP A 158 2.21 1.79 9.24
C ASP A 158 2.60 2.93 10.20
N LEU A 159 2.92 2.58 11.44
CA LEU A 159 3.25 3.53 12.49
C LEU A 159 4.67 4.07 12.33
N LYS A 160 4.78 5.38 12.14
CA LYS A 160 6.05 6.08 11.92
C LYS A 160 6.56 6.72 13.22
N THR A 161 7.71 6.27 13.70
CA THR A 161 8.31 6.77 14.96
C THR A 161 9.49 7.72 14.74
N PHE A 162 9.61 8.33 13.56
CA PHE A 162 10.69 9.29 13.34
C PHE A 162 10.36 10.69 13.93
N LEU A 163 11.39 11.34 14.52
CA LEU A 163 11.34 12.70 15.07
C LEU A 163 12.32 13.58 14.27
N PRO A 164 11.95 14.07 13.08
CA PRO A 164 12.88 14.75 12.17
C PRO A 164 13.13 16.22 12.52
N CYS A 165 12.27 16.85 13.30
CA CYS A 165 12.46 18.21 13.78
C CYS A 165 13.12 18.20 15.16
N GLU A 166 13.82 19.31 15.49
CA GLU A 166 14.37 19.50 16.82
C GLU A 166 13.27 19.50 17.87
N THR A 167 13.44 18.67 18.91
CA THR A 167 12.44 18.51 19.98
C THR A 167 13.13 18.01 21.25
N ASP A 168 12.54 18.36 22.41
CA ASP A 168 12.91 17.80 23.70
C ASP A 168 12.22 16.46 23.99
N LEU A 169 11.34 16.00 23.08
CA LEU A 169 10.58 14.76 23.23
C LEU A 169 11.52 13.55 23.04
N LEU A 170 11.57 12.68 24.02
CA LEU A 170 12.32 11.44 23.92
C LEU A 170 11.59 10.43 23.03
N TYR A 171 12.34 9.58 22.33
CA TYR A 171 11.76 8.52 21.50
C TYR A 171 10.86 7.57 22.30
N GLU A 172 11.22 7.29 23.53
CA GLU A 172 10.48 6.40 24.41
C GLU A 172 9.11 7.00 24.77
N ASP A 173 9.08 8.28 25.13
CA ASP A 173 7.84 9.02 25.41
C ASP A 173 6.96 9.13 24.17
N TYR A 174 7.55 9.34 23.00
CA TYR A 174 6.82 9.37 21.74
C TYR A 174 6.18 8.02 21.40
N ARG A 175 6.92 6.91 21.58
CA ARG A 175 6.36 5.57 21.43
C ARG A 175 5.23 5.31 22.40
N GLN A 176 5.40 5.63 23.69
CA GLN A 176 4.36 5.43 24.70
C GLN A 176 3.11 6.23 24.36
N ASN A 177 3.24 7.51 24.02
CA ASN A 177 2.11 8.35 23.62
C ASN A 177 1.40 7.80 22.36
N MET A 178 2.13 7.23 21.42
CA MET A 178 1.55 6.61 20.22
C MET A 178 0.79 5.33 20.57
N VAL A 179 1.33 4.48 21.46
CA VAL A 179 0.67 3.27 21.97
C VAL A 179 -0.63 3.65 22.67
N ASP A 180 -0.60 4.62 23.59
CA ASP A 180 -1.76 5.04 24.34
C ASP A 180 -2.88 5.58 23.43
N ALA A 181 -2.53 6.46 22.49
CA ALA A 181 -3.47 7.02 21.51
C ALA A 181 -4.09 5.93 20.63
N LEU A 182 -3.27 4.95 20.18
CA LEU A 182 -3.71 3.84 19.35
C LEU A 182 -4.68 2.92 20.11
N LEU A 183 -4.35 2.52 21.33
CA LEU A 183 -5.18 1.62 22.12
C LEU A 183 -6.52 2.25 22.47
N VAL A 184 -6.53 3.53 22.85
CA VAL A 184 -7.77 4.29 23.09
C VAL A 184 -8.66 4.31 21.83
N LEU A 185 -8.07 4.52 20.65
CA LEU A 185 -8.83 4.52 19.41
C LEU A 185 -9.39 3.13 19.08
N ILE A 186 -8.57 2.08 19.21
CA ILE A 186 -8.98 0.70 18.94
C ILE A 186 -10.13 0.29 19.85
N GLU A 187 -10.01 0.53 21.15
CA GLU A 187 -11.06 0.23 22.14
C GLU A 187 -12.35 1.00 21.84
N LYS A 188 -12.25 2.30 21.59
CA LYS A 188 -13.40 3.17 21.27
C LYS A 188 -14.26 2.66 20.12
N TYR A 189 -13.63 2.10 19.09
CA TYR A 189 -14.29 1.65 17.87
C TYR A 189 -14.38 0.12 17.74
N GLN A 190 -13.95 -0.64 18.77
CA GLN A 190 -13.89 -2.11 18.75
C GLN A 190 -13.19 -2.61 17.48
N ALA A 191 -11.97 -2.11 17.25
CA ALA A 191 -11.32 -2.21 15.97
C ALA A 191 -10.25 -3.32 15.89
N GLU A 192 -10.10 -4.18 16.91
CA GLU A 192 -9.07 -5.22 17.03
C GLU A 192 -9.09 -6.22 15.85
N ASP A 193 -10.28 -6.55 15.37
CA ASP A 193 -10.43 -7.60 14.35
C ASP A 193 -10.04 -7.15 12.94
N TRP A 194 -10.11 -5.85 12.64
CA TRP A 194 -9.95 -5.31 11.29
C TRP A 194 -8.81 -4.29 11.15
N ILE A 195 -8.12 -3.95 12.26
CA ILE A 195 -6.86 -3.19 12.24
C ILE A 195 -5.68 -4.17 12.29
N ILE A 196 -4.68 -3.93 11.44
CA ILE A 196 -3.39 -4.61 11.42
C ILE A 196 -2.33 -3.53 11.55
N ILE A 197 -1.45 -3.65 12.53
CA ILE A 197 -0.43 -2.66 12.84
C ILE A 197 0.89 -3.08 12.21
N GLU A 198 1.52 -2.16 11.51
CA GLU A 198 2.82 -2.34 10.88
C GLU A 198 3.79 -1.30 11.40
N SER A 199 5.04 -1.65 11.63
CA SER A 199 6.09 -0.69 11.96
C SER A 199 7.47 -1.29 11.70
N TRP A 200 8.42 -0.43 11.34
CA TRP A 200 9.85 -0.78 11.34
C TRP A 200 10.45 -0.70 12.74
N ASP A 201 9.76 -0.10 13.71
CA ASP A 201 10.19 0.08 15.10
C ASP A 201 9.78 -1.12 15.94
N LEU A 202 10.72 -2.05 16.13
CA LEU A 202 10.48 -3.26 16.89
C LEU A 202 10.10 -2.98 18.35
N GLU A 203 10.71 -1.97 18.97
CA GLU A 203 10.41 -1.62 20.37
C GLU A 203 8.97 -1.11 20.51
N LEU A 204 8.48 -0.31 19.56
CA LEU A 204 7.08 0.08 19.52
C LEU A 204 6.16 -1.15 19.42
N LEU A 205 6.48 -2.10 18.54
CA LEU A 205 5.66 -3.32 18.38
C LEU A 205 5.64 -4.17 19.65
N LYS A 206 6.77 -4.27 20.36
CA LYS A 206 6.85 -4.97 21.67
C LYS A 206 5.99 -4.27 22.71
N MET A 207 6.07 -2.95 22.83
CA MET A 207 5.23 -2.17 23.75
C MET A 207 3.72 -2.38 23.46
N ILE A 208 3.33 -2.39 22.19
CA ILE A 208 1.93 -2.69 21.80
C ILE A 208 1.54 -4.11 22.21
N ARG A 209 2.41 -5.11 21.97
CA ARG A 209 2.18 -6.52 22.32
C ARG A 209 2.02 -6.72 23.83
N GLU A 210 2.80 -6.03 24.65
CA GLU A 210 2.73 -6.08 26.11
C GLU A 210 1.40 -5.50 26.63
N ASN A 211 0.89 -4.45 25.99
CA ASN A 211 -0.37 -3.80 26.38
C ASN A 211 -1.62 -4.52 25.84
N ASN A 212 -1.53 -5.15 24.66
CA ASN A 212 -2.64 -5.88 24.06
C ASN A 212 -2.12 -7.05 23.21
N SER A 213 -2.25 -8.26 23.75
CA SER A 213 -1.75 -9.49 23.09
C SER A 213 -2.60 -9.95 21.90
N SER A 214 -3.82 -9.44 21.72
CA SER A 214 -4.72 -9.86 20.64
C SER A 214 -4.45 -9.13 19.31
N LEU A 215 -3.77 -7.98 19.34
CA LEU A 215 -3.56 -7.16 18.16
C LEU A 215 -2.66 -7.85 17.11
N LYS A 216 -3.01 -7.68 15.86
CA LYS A 216 -2.27 -8.21 14.71
C LYS A 216 -1.11 -7.27 14.38
N LEU A 217 0.11 -7.67 14.74
CA LEU A 217 1.32 -6.87 14.56
C LEU A 217 2.20 -7.43 13.45
N LYS A 218 2.80 -6.58 12.62
CA LYS A 218 3.76 -6.94 11.58
C LYS A 218 5.01 -6.08 11.66
N ILE A 219 6.17 -6.70 11.46
CA ILE A 219 7.43 -5.98 11.29
C ILE A 219 7.54 -5.51 9.83
N SER A 220 7.66 -4.19 9.62
CA SER A 220 8.03 -3.62 8.32
C SER A 220 9.55 -3.64 8.20
N THR A 221 10.10 -4.38 7.24
CA THR A 221 11.53 -4.69 7.19
C THR A 221 12.03 -4.87 5.76
N GLY A 222 13.34 -4.70 5.54
CA GLY A 222 14.07 -5.10 4.34
C GLY A 222 14.99 -6.31 4.59
N LYS A 223 14.79 -7.05 5.71
CA LYS A 223 15.68 -8.17 6.12
C LYS A 223 14.88 -9.44 6.31
N THR A 224 15.33 -10.51 5.72
CA THR A 224 14.72 -11.86 5.85
C THR A 224 14.83 -12.45 7.24
N GLU A 225 15.87 -12.07 8.01
CA GLU A 225 16.03 -12.46 9.41
C GLU A 225 14.83 -12.07 10.27
N SER A 226 14.11 -11.00 9.90
CA SER A 226 12.90 -10.57 10.61
C SER A 226 11.73 -11.56 10.51
N ILE A 227 11.81 -12.59 9.65
CA ILE A 227 10.86 -13.70 9.65
C ILE A 227 10.95 -14.47 10.99
N LEU A 228 12.17 -14.78 11.42
CA LEU A 228 12.40 -15.47 12.69
C LEU A 228 12.03 -14.57 13.88
N GLU A 229 12.38 -13.29 13.81
CA GLU A 229 12.04 -12.29 14.81
C GLU A 229 10.52 -12.15 14.98
N ALA A 230 9.76 -12.10 13.86
CA ALA A 230 8.30 -12.06 13.90
C ALA A 230 7.71 -13.33 14.53
N HIS A 231 8.29 -14.51 14.22
CA HIS A 231 7.89 -15.78 14.82
C HIS A 231 8.16 -15.82 16.33
N GLU A 232 9.37 -15.43 16.77
CA GLU A 232 9.78 -15.42 18.17
C GLU A 232 8.91 -14.51 19.05
N HIS A 233 8.52 -13.36 18.52
CA HIS A 233 7.63 -12.42 19.22
C HIS A 233 6.13 -12.72 19.05
N GLY A 234 5.75 -13.79 18.35
CA GLY A 234 4.37 -14.14 18.09
C GLY A 234 3.62 -13.06 17.28
N PHE A 235 4.33 -12.34 16.40
CA PHE A 235 3.69 -11.35 15.54
C PHE A 235 2.90 -12.02 14.42
N TYR A 236 1.91 -11.32 13.93
CA TYR A 236 1.03 -11.77 12.85
C TYR A 236 1.77 -11.97 11.51
N GLY A 237 2.85 -11.20 11.29
CA GLY A 237 3.62 -11.30 10.07
C GLY A 237 4.71 -10.27 9.88
N ILE A 238 5.14 -10.19 8.62
CA ILE A 238 6.11 -9.21 8.14
C ILE A 238 5.56 -8.42 6.96
N VAL A 239 6.17 -7.26 6.69
CA VAL A 239 5.92 -6.42 5.51
C VAL A 239 7.24 -6.16 4.81
N MET A 240 7.35 -6.47 3.52
CA MET A 240 8.57 -6.27 2.74
C MET A 240 8.28 -5.70 1.35
N GLU A 241 9.26 -4.99 0.81
CA GLU A 241 9.21 -4.58 -0.60
C GLU A 241 9.24 -5.84 -1.49
N TYR A 242 8.36 -5.89 -2.49
CA TYR A 242 8.12 -7.12 -3.27
C TYR A 242 9.38 -7.64 -4.02
N ARG A 243 10.45 -6.85 -4.17
CA ARG A 243 11.71 -7.27 -4.79
C ARG A 243 12.72 -7.86 -3.81
N GLU A 244 12.54 -7.62 -2.52
CA GLU A 244 13.52 -7.94 -1.46
C GLU A 244 13.34 -9.32 -0.82
N ILE A 245 12.29 -10.05 -1.16
CA ILE A 245 12.00 -11.39 -0.65
C ILE A 245 11.81 -12.37 -1.81
N THR A 246 12.20 -13.62 -1.63
CA THR A 246 11.98 -14.72 -2.58
C THR A 246 10.72 -15.51 -2.24
N ARG A 247 10.28 -16.41 -3.15
CA ARG A 247 9.18 -17.34 -2.90
C ARG A 247 9.52 -18.34 -1.80
N GLU A 248 10.76 -18.79 -1.76
CA GLU A 248 11.28 -19.73 -0.77
C GLU A 248 11.23 -19.12 0.64
N GLU A 249 11.60 -17.86 0.78
CA GLU A 249 11.52 -17.13 2.04
C GLU A 249 10.07 -16.87 2.48
N VAL A 250 9.16 -16.59 1.55
CA VAL A 250 7.71 -16.57 1.86
C VAL A 250 7.25 -17.94 2.34
N GLY A 251 7.70 -19.04 1.72
CA GLY A 251 7.41 -20.39 2.16
C GLY A 251 7.97 -20.70 3.57
N LEU A 252 9.17 -20.19 3.89
CA LEU A 252 9.73 -20.28 5.25
C LEU A 252 8.84 -19.52 6.25
N ALA A 253 8.45 -18.29 5.95
CA ALA A 253 7.54 -17.51 6.81
C ALA A 253 6.24 -18.28 7.08
N HIS A 254 5.61 -18.83 6.04
CA HIS A 254 4.38 -19.62 6.18
C HIS A 254 4.58 -20.88 7.03
N SER A 255 5.73 -21.57 6.90
CA SER A 255 6.02 -22.76 7.72
C SER A 255 6.14 -22.43 9.21
N LEU A 256 6.45 -21.19 9.55
CA LEU A 256 6.53 -20.66 10.91
C LEU A 256 5.23 -19.98 11.38
N GLY A 257 4.18 -19.97 10.56
CA GLY A 257 2.91 -19.30 10.86
C GLY A 257 2.94 -17.78 10.69
N VAL A 258 3.99 -17.23 10.05
CA VAL A 258 4.19 -15.79 9.84
C VAL A 258 3.60 -15.39 8.48
N LYS A 259 2.62 -14.49 8.47
CA LYS A 259 2.02 -13.97 7.23
C LYS A 259 2.95 -12.94 6.57
N VAL A 260 2.84 -12.83 5.23
CA VAL A 260 3.68 -11.94 4.44
C VAL A 260 2.81 -10.91 3.68
N SER A 261 3.09 -9.63 3.88
CA SER A 261 2.63 -8.53 3.03
C SER A 261 3.76 -8.09 2.11
N LEU A 262 3.46 -7.87 0.83
CA LEU A 262 4.40 -7.28 -0.13
C LEU A 262 3.90 -5.92 -0.56
N TYR A 263 4.75 -4.88 -0.48
CA TYR A 263 4.36 -3.51 -0.85
C TYR A 263 5.00 -3.02 -2.15
N SER A 264 4.43 -1.93 -2.71
CA SER A 264 4.86 -1.15 -3.89
C SER A 264 4.78 -1.81 -5.28
N PRO A 265 4.21 -2.99 -5.56
CA PRO A 265 4.07 -3.41 -6.94
C PRO A 265 2.99 -2.56 -7.64
N LYS A 266 3.35 -1.93 -8.81
CA LYS A 266 2.45 -1.02 -9.56
C LYS A 266 2.31 -1.35 -11.04
N SER A 267 3.29 -2.02 -11.63
CA SER A 267 3.31 -2.40 -13.04
C SER A 267 2.83 -3.84 -13.24
N ARG A 268 2.38 -4.19 -14.44
CA ARG A 268 2.03 -5.58 -14.81
C ARG A 268 3.12 -6.57 -14.40
N ARG A 269 4.38 -6.27 -14.71
CA ARG A 269 5.53 -7.12 -14.37
C ARG A 269 5.74 -7.21 -12.85
N GLY A 270 5.63 -6.08 -12.13
CA GLY A 270 5.81 -6.04 -10.68
C GLY A 270 4.72 -6.81 -9.94
N ILE A 271 3.45 -6.61 -10.33
CA ILE A 271 2.31 -7.32 -9.75
C ILE A 271 2.42 -8.82 -9.97
N ARG A 272 2.75 -9.27 -11.22
CA ARG A 272 2.97 -10.68 -11.51
C ARG A 272 4.06 -11.28 -10.60
N LYS A 273 5.22 -10.62 -10.51
CA LYS A 273 6.32 -11.06 -9.64
C LYS A 273 5.93 -11.13 -8.16
N ALA A 274 5.08 -10.21 -7.69
CA ALA A 274 4.59 -10.25 -6.31
C ALA A 274 3.65 -11.45 -6.11
N ILE A 275 2.71 -11.70 -7.02
CA ILE A 275 1.78 -12.84 -6.98
C ILE A 275 2.54 -14.17 -7.01
N GLU A 276 3.56 -14.31 -7.88
CA GLU A 276 4.38 -15.52 -8.03
C GLU A 276 5.11 -15.92 -6.73
N LYS A 277 5.30 -14.98 -5.80
CA LYS A 277 5.89 -15.24 -4.48
C LYS A 277 4.90 -15.80 -3.45
N ASN A 278 3.60 -15.80 -3.79
CA ASN A 278 2.55 -16.38 -2.96
C ASN A 278 2.34 -15.70 -1.59
N PRO A 279 2.32 -14.35 -1.50
CA PRO A 279 2.11 -13.65 -0.25
C PRO A 279 0.66 -13.76 0.24
N ASP A 280 0.41 -13.35 1.48
CA ASP A 280 -0.94 -13.24 2.04
C ASP A 280 -1.65 -11.96 1.63
N PHE A 281 -0.89 -10.87 1.50
CA PHE A 281 -1.41 -9.55 1.12
C PHE A 281 -0.46 -8.86 0.14
N ILE A 282 -1.02 -8.06 -0.75
CA ILE A 282 -0.26 -7.16 -1.62
C ILE A 282 -0.78 -5.74 -1.43
N GLN A 283 0.07 -4.88 -0.88
CA GLN A 283 -0.12 -3.43 -0.75
C GLN A 283 0.34 -2.77 -2.06
N THR A 284 -0.60 -2.56 -2.97
CA THR A 284 -0.31 -2.15 -4.34
C THR A 284 -0.53 -0.66 -4.58
N ASP A 285 0.31 -0.07 -5.44
CA ASP A 285 0.07 1.26 -6.01
C ASP A 285 -0.94 1.24 -7.19
N ASN A 286 -1.50 0.06 -7.54
CA ASN A 286 -2.48 -0.07 -8.62
C ASN A 286 -3.49 -1.19 -8.32
N VAL A 287 -4.49 -0.84 -7.53
CA VAL A 287 -5.55 -1.75 -7.05
C VAL A 287 -6.29 -2.43 -8.21
N ILE A 288 -6.72 -1.64 -9.21
CA ILE A 288 -7.48 -2.16 -10.36
C ILE A 288 -6.66 -3.22 -11.11
N LEU A 289 -5.40 -2.94 -11.35
CA LEU A 289 -4.53 -3.86 -12.07
C LEU A 289 -4.27 -5.15 -11.28
N LEU A 290 -4.07 -5.06 -9.96
CA LEU A 290 -3.91 -6.24 -9.11
C LEU A 290 -5.17 -7.11 -9.14
N GLN A 291 -6.36 -6.53 -9.02
CA GLN A 291 -7.64 -7.26 -9.11
C GLN A 291 -7.81 -7.95 -10.45
N GLN A 292 -7.39 -7.33 -11.57
CA GLN A 292 -7.43 -7.95 -12.90
C GLN A 292 -6.53 -9.18 -13.04
N PHE A 293 -5.48 -9.30 -12.22
CA PHE A 293 -4.60 -10.48 -12.21
C PHE A 293 -5.11 -11.60 -11.31
N LEU A 294 -5.94 -11.29 -10.33
CA LEU A 294 -6.46 -12.26 -9.35
C LEU A 294 -7.84 -12.82 -9.73
N ASN A 295 -8.58 -12.14 -10.61
CA ASN A 295 -9.86 -12.56 -11.19
C ASN A 295 -9.66 -13.20 -12.58
#